data_1580c8a3496a72c2c7e6c241eeb8c114
#
_entry.id   1580c8a3496a72c2c7e6c241eeb8c114
#
_cell.length_a   1.000
_cell.length_b   1.000
_cell.length_c   1.000
_cell.angle_alpha   90.00
_cell.angle_beta   90.00
_cell.angle_gamma   90.00
#
_symmetry.space_group_name_H-M   'P 1'
#
loop_
_entity.id
_entity.type
_entity.pdbx_description
1 polymer ?
#
loop_
_entity_poly.entity_id
_entity_poly.type
_entity_poly.pdbx_seq_one_letter_code
_entity_poly.pdbx_strand_id
1 'polypeptide(L)'
;LFDLLKPNYALATQVEFTDPEIVAEYITYPSPNGHGEVRGYLVKPARMSGKTPAVVVVHENRGLNPYIEDVARRVAKAGYIALAPDGLSSVGGYPGNDDKGRELQKQVDPTKLMNDFF
;
A
#
# COMPACT_ATOMS: atom_id res chain seq x y z
N LEU A 1 -13.92 -10.37 23.24
CA LEU A 1 -12.74 -11.15 23.63
C LEU A 1 -11.79 -11.34 22.43
N PHE A 2 -12.33 -11.66 21.27
CA PHE A 2 -11.56 -11.82 20.05
C PHE A 2 -10.85 -10.53 19.63
N ASP A 3 -11.51 -9.38 19.80
CA ASP A 3 -10.94 -8.08 19.41
C ASP A 3 -9.76 -7.70 20.31
N LEU A 4 -9.74 -8.17 21.55
CA LEU A 4 -8.62 -7.95 22.46
C LEU A 4 -7.39 -8.79 22.09
N LEU A 5 -7.59 -9.90 21.37
CA LEU A 5 -6.52 -10.81 20.96
C LEU A 5 -5.97 -10.52 19.56
N LYS A 6 -6.69 -9.71 18.76
CA LYS A 6 -6.21 -9.30 17.44
C LYS A 6 -5.09 -8.29 17.60
N PRO A 7 -3.95 -8.50 16.93
CA PRO A 7 -2.92 -7.47 16.91
C PRO A 7 -3.45 -6.20 16.25
N ASN A 8 -3.29 -5.09 16.90
CA ASN A 8 -3.58 -3.79 16.29
C ASN A 8 -2.36 -3.32 15.52
N TYR A 9 -2.30 -3.64 14.25
CA TYR A 9 -1.16 -3.33 13.41
C TYR A 9 -0.90 -1.82 13.28
N ALA A 10 -1.92 -1.01 13.46
CA ALA A 10 -1.75 0.45 13.44
C ALA A 10 -0.89 0.94 14.63
N LEU A 11 -0.97 0.25 15.76
CA LEU A 11 -0.14 0.54 16.93
C LEU A 11 1.26 -0.09 16.86
N ALA A 12 1.48 -0.97 15.88
CA ALA A 12 2.75 -1.66 15.68
C ALA A 12 3.61 -1.01 14.58
N THR A 13 3.34 0.24 14.24
CA THR A 13 4.12 1.00 13.24
C THR A 13 5.60 1.03 13.65
N GLN A 14 6.46 0.57 12.75
CA GLN A 14 7.91 0.53 12.96
C GLN A 14 8.63 1.71 12.34
N VAL A 15 8.10 2.25 11.23
CA VAL A 15 8.66 3.41 10.55
C VAL A 15 7.56 4.44 10.35
N GLU A 16 7.74 5.63 10.90
CA GLU A 16 6.77 6.70 10.79
C GLU A 16 6.74 7.33 9.39
N PHE A 17 5.59 7.84 9.00
CA PHE A 17 5.43 8.60 7.76
C PHE A 17 6.41 9.76 7.67
N THR A 18 6.75 10.36 8.81
CA THR A 18 7.62 11.54 8.93
C THR A 18 9.09 11.19 9.14
N ASP A 19 9.48 9.91 9.01
CA ASP A 19 10.88 9.50 9.17
C ASP A 19 11.77 10.30 8.20
N PRO A 20 12.84 10.96 8.70
CA PRO A 20 13.67 11.82 7.84
C PRO A 20 14.50 11.06 6.81
N GLU A 21 14.62 9.75 6.92
CA GLU A 21 15.37 8.93 5.96
C GLU A 21 14.56 8.52 4.74
N ILE A 22 13.27 8.81 4.73
CA ILE A 22 12.35 8.47 3.64
C ILE A 22 11.52 9.65 3.18
N VAL A 23 10.99 9.57 1.97
CA VAL A 23 9.98 10.49 1.43
C VAL A 23 8.77 9.65 1.02
N ALA A 24 7.62 9.91 1.62
CA ALA A 24 6.39 9.16 1.38
C ALA A 24 5.30 10.06 0.83
N GLU A 25 4.57 9.58 -0.17
CA GLU A 25 3.48 10.30 -0.80
C GLU A 25 2.45 9.34 -1.40
N TYR A 26 1.22 9.80 -1.55
CA TYR A 26 0.20 9.11 -2.33
C TYR A 26 0.26 9.61 -3.76
N ILE A 27 0.20 8.69 -4.71
CA ILE A 27 0.17 9.00 -6.14
C ILE A 27 -1.00 8.28 -6.80
N THR A 28 -1.35 8.69 -8.00
CA THR A 28 -2.22 7.94 -8.89
C THR A 28 -1.47 7.63 -10.18
N TYR A 29 -1.76 6.48 -10.75
CA TYR A 29 -1.13 6.06 -12.01
C TYR A 29 -2.15 5.36 -12.90
N PRO A 30 -1.95 5.38 -14.24
CA PRO A 30 -2.87 4.74 -15.16
C PRO A 30 -2.69 3.21 -15.14
N SER A 31 -3.82 2.51 -15.20
CA SER A 31 -3.89 1.06 -15.32
C SER A 31 -4.86 0.70 -16.44
N PRO A 32 -4.45 0.84 -17.72
CA PRO A 32 -5.36 0.72 -18.85
C PRO A 32 -5.93 -0.69 -19.03
N ASN A 33 -5.22 -1.72 -18.60
CA ASN A 33 -5.68 -3.11 -18.62
C ASN A 33 -6.38 -3.54 -17.33
N GLY A 34 -6.43 -2.66 -16.33
CA GLY A 34 -7.09 -2.86 -15.05
C GLY A 34 -8.28 -1.92 -14.90
N HIS A 35 -8.33 -1.19 -13.78
CA HIS A 35 -9.45 -0.32 -13.42
C HIS A 35 -9.30 1.13 -13.93
N GLY A 36 -8.32 1.42 -14.76
CA GLY A 36 -8.11 2.72 -15.38
C GLY A 36 -7.16 3.60 -14.59
N GLU A 37 -7.52 4.01 -13.39
CA GLU A 37 -6.68 4.83 -12.52
C GLU A 37 -6.56 4.18 -11.14
N VAL A 38 -5.33 4.04 -10.66
CA VAL A 38 -5.02 3.38 -9.39
C VAL A 38 -4.27 4.33 -8.49
N ARG A 39 -4.72 4.41 -7.23
CA ARG A 39 -4.02 5.13 -6.17
C ARG A 39 -2.96 4.21 -5.57
N GLY A 40 -1.81 4.75 -5.28
CA GLY A 40 -0.73 4.00 -4.63
C GLY A 40 0.02 4.84 -3.61
N TYR A 41 0.68 4.16 -2.71
CA TYR A 41 1.56 4.76 -1.71
C TYR A 41 3.00 4.57 -2.18
N LEU A 42 3.68 5.66 -2.51
CA LEU A 42 5.06 5.66 -3.01
C LEU A 42 5.99 6.13 -1.92
N VAL A 43 6.98 5.32 -1.59
CA VAL A 43 7.98 5.68 -0.59
C VAL A 43 9.37 5.49 -1.20
N LYS A 44 10.20 6.49 -1.03
CA LYS A 44 11.57 6.49 -1.55
C LYS A 44 12.56 6.79 -0.43
N PRO A 45 13.79 6.27 -0.50
CA PRO A 45 14.85 6.78 0.36
C PRO A 45 15.04 8.29 0.14
N ALA A 46 15.23 9.04 1.20
CA ALA A 46 15.45 10.49 1.10
C ALA A 46 16.73 10.83 0.32
N ARG A 47 17.71 9.93 0.36
CA ARG A 47 18.96 10.06 -0.37
C ARG A 47 19.14 8.84 -1.26
N MET A 48 19.13 9.05 -2.56
CA MET A 48 19.38 8.02 -3.55
C MET A 48 20.54 8.43 -4.42
N SER A 49 21.43 7.47 -4.71
CA SER A 49 22.52 7.68 -5.66
C SER A 49 22.48 6.60 -6.73
N GLY A 50 22.49 7.00 -7.99
CA GLY A 50 22.44 6.08 -9.13
C GLY A 50 21.10 5.38 -9.27
N LYS A 51 21.11 4.16 -9.82
CA LYS A 51 19.92 3.36 -10.04
C LYS A 51 19.52 2.67 -8.74
N THR A 52 18.28 2.92 -8.30
CA THR A 52 17.72 2.31 -7.09
C THR A 52 16.68 1.28 -7.48
N PRO A 53 16.78 0.02 -7.03
CA PRO A 53 15.77 -0.98 -7.31
C PRO A 53 14.41 -0.58 -6.74
N ALA A 54 13.35 -0.97 -7.43
CA ALA A 54 11.98 -0.74 -6.98
C ALA A 54 11.32 -2.04 -6.57
N VAL A 55 10.50 -1.97 -5.52
CA VAL A 55 9.75 -3.11 -4.98
C VAL A 55 8.28 -2.75 -4.99
N VAL A 56 7.44 -3.64 -5.53
CA VAL A 56 5.98 -3.52 -5.43
C VAL A 56 5.55 -4.27 -4.19
N VAL A 57 4.88 -3.56 -3.29
CA VAL A 57 4.34 -4.14 -2.05
C VAL A 57 2.86 -4.43 -2.26
N VAL A 58 2.51 -5.69 -2.28
CA VAL A 58 1.13 -6.14 -2.56
C VAL A 58 0.41 -6.40 -1.25
N HIS A 59 -0.72 -5.70 -1.05
CA HIS A 59 -1.55 -5.92 0.13
C HIS A 59 -2.32 -7.24 0.05
N GLU A 60 -2.80 -7.70 1.19
CA GLU A 60 -3.66 -8.87 1.29
C GLU A 60 -5.11 -8.51 0.95
N ASN A 61 -6.07 -9.20 1.54
CA ASN A 61 -7.50 -9.08 1.20
C ASN A 61 -8.23 -7.92 1.87
N ARG A 62 -7.52 -6.93 2.39
CA ARG A 62 -8.10 -5.80 3.15
C ARG A 62 -7.81 -4.44 2.54
N GLY A 63 -7.06 -4.40 1.42
CA GLY A 63 -6.65 -3.17 0.78
C GLY A 63 -5.35 -2.60 1.34
N LEU A 64 -5.02 -1.40 0.92
CA LEU A 64 -3.82 -0.67 1.36
C LEU A 64 -4.04 -0.12 2.77
N ASN A 65 -3.90 -0.98 3.76
CA ASN A 65 -4.10 -0.62 5.17
C ASN A 65 -2.82 -0.04 5.80
N PRO A 66 -2.91 0.50 7.03
CA PRO A 66 -1.74 1.08 7.70
C PRO A 66 -0.57 0.12 7.86
N TYR A 67 -0.83 -1.16 8.04
CA TYR A 67 0.23 -2.17 8.14
C TYR A 67 1.03 -2.26 6.84
N ILE A 68 0.36 -2.29 5.70
CA ILE A 68 1.02 -2.37 4.38
C ILE A 68 1.79 -1.08 4.08
N GLU A 69 1.25 0.07 4.46
CA GLU A 69 1.99 1.33 4.32
C GLU A 69 3.27 1.33 5.16
N ASP A 70 3.23 0.78 6.36
CA ASP A 70 4.42 0.62 7.20
C ASP A 70 5.45 -0.31 6.55
N VAL A 71 5.00 -1.42 5.94
CA VAL A 71 5.89 -2.31 5.18
C VAL A 71 6.59 -1.57 4.06
N ALA A 72 5.85 -0.74 3.30
CA ALA A 72 6.44 0.08 2.24
C ALA A 72 7.51 1.02 2.77
N ARG A 73 7.26 1.67 3.91
CA ARG A 73 8.25 2.55 4.55
C ARG A 73 9.48 1.78 5.02
N ARG A 74 9.30 0.57 5.56
CA ARG A 74 10.43 -0.29 5.96
C ARG A 74 11.30 -0.70 4.77
N VAL A 75 10.66 -1.01 3.64
CA VAL A 75 11.36 -1.33 2.39
C VAL A 75 12.18 -0.13 1.91
N ALA A 76 11.59 1.07 1.93
CA ALA A 76 12.29 2.29 1.53
C ALA A 76 13.45 2.61 2.46
N LYS A 77 13.27 2.42 3.77
CA LYS A 77 14.35 2.64 4.74
C LYS A 77 15.51 1.66 4.53
N ALA A 78 15.25 0.49 3.97
CA ALA A 78 16.29 -0.48 3.60
C ALA A 78 17.03 -0.11 2.30
N GLY A 79 16.62 0.95 1.61
CA GLY A 79 17.33 1.47 0.44
C GLY A 79 16.65 1.24 -0.91
N TYR A 80 15.37 0.86 -0.93
CA TYR A 80 14.62 0.56 -2.15
C TYR A 80 13.53 1.61 -2.39
N ILE A 81 13.11 1.77 -3.64
CA ILE A 81 11.89 2.50 -3.94
C ILE A 81 10.73 1.53 -3.74
N ALA A 82 9.74 1.89 -2.92
CA ALA A 82 8.59 1.04 -2.64
C ALA A 82 7.31 1.67 -3.21
N LEU A 83 6.56 0.89 -3.98
CA LEU A 83 5.22 1.28 -4.43
C LEU A 83 4.23 0.25 -3.89
N ALA A 84 3.26 0.74 -3.12
CA ALA A 84 2.17 -0.08 -2.59
C ALA A 84 0.85 0.38 -3.21
N PRO A 85 0.38 -0.28 -4.27
CA PRO A 85 -0.90 0.06 -4.89
C PRO A 85 -2.08 -0.26 -3.98
N ASP A 86 -3.14 0.55 -4.08
CA ASP A 86 -4.41 0.26 -3.43
C ASP A 86 -5.34 -0.45 -4.42
N GLY A 87 -5.47 -1.76 -4.27
CA GLY A 87 -6.33 -2.57 -5.11
C GLY A 87 -7.83 -2.26 -4.96
N LEU A 88 -8.20 -1.48 -3.96
CA LEU A 88 -9.57 -1.02 -3.76
C LEU A 88 -9.85 0.33 -4.44
N SER A 89 -8.94 0.85 -5.26
CA SER A 89 -9.08 2.16 -5.89
C SER A 89 -10.38 2.30 -6.68
N SER A 90 -10.83 1.25 -7.36
CA SER A 90 -12.07 1.26 -8.14
C SER A 90 -13.35 1.33 -7.30
N VAL A 91 -13.25 1.04 -6.02
CA VAL A 91 -14.39 1.05 -5.08
C VAL A 91 -14.19 2.08 -3.96
N GLY A 92 -13.42 3.13 -4.24
CA GLY A 92 -13.22 4.24 -3.33
C GLY A 92 -11.94 4.19 -2.49
N GLY A 93 -11.12 3.17 -2.66
CA GLY A 93 -9.88 2.97 -1.91
C GLY A 93 -10.11 2.37 -0.53
N TYR A 94 -9.02 2.21 0.21
CA TYR A 94 -9.07 1.66 1.57
C TYR A 94 -10.01 2.50 2.46
N PRO A 95 -11.03 1.89 3.08
CA PRO A 95 -12.07 2.65 3.79
C PRO A 95 -11.70 3.07 5.22
N GLY A 96 -10.46 2.84 5.66
CA GLY A 96 -10.02 3.16 7.02
C GLY A 96 -10.30 2.06 8.05
N ASN A 97 -10.83 0.93 7.61
CA ASN A 97 -11.19 -0.21 8.47
C ASN A 97 -10.97 -1.50 7.69
N ASP A 98 -10.25 -2.46 8.29
CA ASP A 98 -9.87 -3.70 7.61
C ASP A 98 -11.07 -4.60 7.29
N ASP A 99 -12.09 -4.63 8.14
CA ASP A 99 -13.29 -5.43 7.89
C ASP A 99 -14.08 -4.89 6.70
N LYS A 100 -14.22 -3.56 6.61
CA LYS A 100 -14.84 -2.92 5.44
C LYS A 100 -13.99 -3.09 4.19
N GLY A 101 -12.67 -3.04 4.32
CA GLY A 101 -11.75 -3.28 3.21
C GLY A 101 -11.95 -4.67 2.62
N ARG A 102 -12.06 -5.68 3.47
CA ARG A 102 -12.32 -7.07 3.05
C ARG A 102 -13.65 -7.19 2.30
N GLU A 103 -14.70 -6.52 2.79
CA GLU A 103 -16.00 -6.53 2.11
C GLU A 103 -15.94 -5.85 0.74
N LEU A 104 -15.25 -4.72 0.65
CA LEU A 104 -15.07 -4.01 -0.63
C LEU A 104 -14.26 -4.83 -1.63
N GLN A 105 -13.26 -5.58 -1.19
CA GLN A 105 -12.45 -6.38 -2.08
C GLN A 105 -13.23 -7.48 -2.79
N LYS A 106 -14.30 -7.98 -2.19
CA LYS A 106 -15.20 -8.94 -2.83
C LYS A 106 -15.91 -8.36 -4.06
N GLN A 107 -15.98 -7.04 -4.17
CA GLN A 107 -16.64 -6.33 -5.28
C GLN A 107 -15.68 -6.00 -6.41
N VAL A 108 -14.37 -6.22 -6.23
CA VAL A 108 -13.34 -5.88 -7.21
C VAL A 108 -13.17 -7.04 -8.19
N ASP A 109 -13.08 -6.72 -9.50
CA ASP A 109 -12.77 -7.70 -10.54
C ASP A 109 -11.36 -8.25 -10.32
N PRO A 110 -11.19 -9.57 -10.06
CA PRO A 110 -9.87 -10.11 -9.73
C PRO A 110 -8.86 -10.04 -10.88
N THR A 111 -9.31 -10.10 -12.13
CA THR A 111 -8.41 -9.98 -13.29
C THR A 111 -7.88 -8.55 -13.42
N LYS A 112 -8.76 -7.57 -13.30
CA LYS A 112 -8.35 -6.15 -13.33
C LYS A 112 -7.51 -5.79 -12.13
N LEU A 113 -7.81 -6.36 -10.96
CA LEU A 113 -7.02 -6.17 -9.75
C LEU A 113 -5.56 -6.61 -9.98
N MET A 114 -5.36 -7.78 -10.58
CA MET A 114 -4.01 -8.25 -10.91
C MET A 114 -3.31 -7.31 -11.88
N ASN A 115 -4.01 -6.80 -12.88
CA ASN A 115 -3.44 -5.85 -13.84
C ASN A 115 -3.12 -4.50 -13.20
N ASP A 116 -3.82 -4.11 -12.14
CA ASP A 116 -3.52 -2.88 -11.41
C ASP A 116 -2.15 -2.93 -10.71
N PHE A 117 -1.72 -4.11 -10.29
CA PHE A 117 -0.41 -4.31 -9.66
C PHE A 117 0.72 -4.51 -10.66
N PHE A 118 0.44 -4.96 -11.85
CA PHE A 118 1.42 -5.25 -12.88
C PHE A 118 1.24 -4.36 -14.12
#